data_c32cfb5bb408e4e68492812c062c6f25
#
_entry.id   c32cfb5bb408e4e68492812c062c6f25
#
_cell.length_a   1.000
_cell.length_b   1.000
_cell.length_c   1.000
_cell.angle_alpha   90.00
_cell.angle_beta   90.00
_cell.angle_gamma   90.00
#
_symmetry.space_group_name_H-M   'P 1'
#
loop_
_entity.id
_entity.type
_entity.pdbx_description
1 polymer ?
#
loop_
_entity_poly.entity_id
_entity_poly.type
_entity_poly.pdbx_seq_one_letter_code
_entity_poly.pdbx_strand_id
1 'polypeptide(L)'
;MVLAYFPVLAQVSPFPDRVLGFRDFSRQGKIDQDFLAIPDPRLAQEELKTLTAVPHVAASKEDYDTALYVAGKFKAAGLDTQIVPYKAWLNLPQEVFLEARNSEGKLLFTGPTREHVDNDPYQDDPRILPSFHGGSPSCDVTADAVYVNYGRPEDFKRLDDLRISVAGKIVIARYGMNFRGVKVYLAQQRAAAGVIIYSDPADDGYFQGDKYPRGPWRPDSGVQRGSVQYMFKYPGDATTPDVASTPGLPTSRRLSPSEISSLPTIPSMPLSYKDAAPMLESLGGPVAPREWQGALPFSYHLGGAGSIKVHMRLKMDYAQRTVWDVVGKVPGSELPDEWVVAGNHRDAWVFGAVDPGSGTAAMLEAV
;
A
#
# COMPACT_ATOMS: atom_id res chain seq x y z
N MET A 1 4.90 -39.85 -12.58
CA MET A 1 4.71 -38.78 -13.55
C MET A 1 5.88 -37.82 -13.37
N VAL A 2 6.86 -37.89 -14.30
CA VAL A 2 8.13 -37.15 -14.19
C VAL A 2 7.85 -35.73 -14.70
N LEU A 3 7.89 -34.75 -13.81
CA LEU A 3 7.88 -33.32 -14.18
C LEU A 3 9.24 -32.96 -14.80
N ALA A 4 9.25 -32.81 -16.11
CA ALA A 4 10.40 -32.28 -16.82
C ALA A 4 10.52 -30.78 -16.50
N TYR A 5 11.54 -30.43 -15.74
CA TYR A 5 12.02 -29.05 -15.55
C TYR A 5 12.65 -28.59 -16.85
N PHE A 6 11.99 -27.74 -17.61
CA PHE A 6 12.64 -27.01 -18.68
C PHE A 6 13.25 -25.75 -18.06
N PRO A 7 14.59 -25.60 -18.06
CA PRO A 7 15.18 -24.32 -17.73
C PRO A 7 14.77 -23.34 -18.84
N VAL A 8 14.00 -22.31 -18.47
CA VAL A 8 13.87 -21.12 -19.31
C VAL A 8 15.24 -20.45 -19.30
N LEU A 9 16.09 -20.82 -20.24
CA LEU A 9 17.24 -20.01 -20.59
C LEU A 9 16.67 -18.68 -21.12
N ALA A 10 16.67 -17.65 -20.28
CA ALA A 10 16.50 -16.31 -20.77
C ALA A 10 17.57 -16.10 -21.86
N GLN A 11 17.18 -16.12 -23.11
CA GLN A 11 18.04 -15.65 -24.19
C GLN A 11 18.24 -14.17 -23.92
N VAL A 12 19.40 -13.82 -23.35
CA VAL A 12 19.88 -12.45 -23.33
C VAL A 12 19.99 -12.05 -24.79
N SER A 13 19.03 -11.23 -25.26
CA SER A 13 19.11 -10.62 -26.59
C SER A 13 20.48 -9.96 -26.70
N PRO A 14 21.24 -10.20 -27.77
CA PRO A 14 22.46 -9.44 -27.98
C PRO A 14 22.07 -7.96 -27.94
N PHE A 15 22.80 -7.19 -27.10
CA PHE A 15 22.57 -5.76 -27.02
C PHE A 15 22.68 -5.16 -28.44
N PRO A 16 21.81 -4.20 -28.79
CA PRO A 16 21.88 -3.59 -30.09
C PRO A 16 23.26 -2.93 -30.28
N ASP A 17 23.85 -3.05 -31.44
CA ASP A 17 25.16 -2.47 -31.79
C ASP A 17 25.22 -0.95 -31.61
N ARG A 18 24.06 -0.30 -31.45
CA ARG A 18 23.92 1.14 -31.21
C ARG A 18 22.96 1.41 -30.07
N VAL A 19 23.48 1.98 -28.99
CA VAL A 19 22.72 2.46 -27.84
C VAL A 19 22.84 3.98 -27.81
N LEU A 20 21.70 4.66 -27.63
CA LEU A 20 21.66 6.14 -27.54
C LEU A 20 22.60 6.62 -26.42
N GLY A 21 23.42 7.62 -26.72
CA GLY A 21 24.42 8.19 -25.80
C GLY A 21 25.79 7.53 -25.86
N PHE A 22 25.96 6.41 -26.56
CA PHE A 22 27.24 5.75 -26.74
C PHE A 22 27.73 5.85 -28.19
N ARG A 23 29.01 6.17 -28.38
CA ARG A 23 29.69 6.04 -29.68
C ARG A 23 30.11 4.61 -29.98
N ASP A 24 30.53 3.91 -28.92
CA ASP A 24 30.89 2.50 -28.91
C ASP A 24 30.35 1.88 -27.59
N PHE A 25 29.43 0.95 -27.71
CA PHE A 25 28.79 0.29 -26.56
C PHE A 25 29.51 -1.00 -26.15
N SER A 26 30.54 -1.45 -26.87
CA SER A 26 31.18 -2.77 -26.67
C SER A 26 31.73 -2.90 -25.24
N ARG A 27 32.41 -1.89 -24.72
CA ARG A 27 32.96 -1.89 -23.35
C ARG A 27 31.83 -1.89 -22.31
N GLN A 28 30.82 -1.05 -22.48
CA GLN A 28 29.69 -0.98 -21.56
C GLN A 28 28.87 -2.26 -21.60
N GLY A 29 28.63 -2.79 -22.81
CA GLY A 29 27.89 -4.05 -22.96
C GLY A 29 28.57 -5.23 -22.28
N LYS A 30 29.92 -5.25 -22.22
CA LYS A 30 30.63 -6.25 -21.43
C LYS A 30 30.44 -6.06 -19.93
N ILE A 31 30.53 -4.82 -19.44
CA ILE A 31 30.26 -4.50 -18.01
C ILE A 31 28.85 -4.91 -17.62
N ASP A 32 27.87 -4.59 -18.47
CA ASP A 32 26.47 -4.95 -18.23
C ASP A 32 26.27 -6.48 -18.19
N GLN A 33 26.92 -7.21 -19.10
CA GLN A 33 26.89 -8.68 -19.07
C GLN A 33 27.53 -9.27 -17.83
N ASP A 34 28.69 -8.77 -17.45
CA ASP A 34 29.42 -9.20 -16.23
C ASP A 34 28.55 -8.92 -14.99
N PHE A 35 27.91 -7.74 -14.92
CA PHE A 35 27.00 -7.39 -13.83
C PHE A 35 25.76 -8.28 -13.78
N LEU A 36 25.09 -8.52 -14.92
CA LEU A 36 23.88 -9.36 -15.00
C LEU A 36 24.14 -10.84 -14.68
N ALA A 37 25.40 -11.27 -14.71
CA ALA A 37 25.80 -12.63 -14.34
C ALA A 37 25.99 -12.82 -12.82
N ILE A 38 26.02 -11.74 -12.02
CA ILE A 38 26.29 -11.79 -10.57
C ILE A 38 25.04 -12.20 -9.78
N PRO A 39 23.82 -11.63 -10.00
CA PRO A 39 22.66 -11.93 -9.19
C PRO A 39 22.31 -13.42 -9.19
N ASP A 40 22.16 -14.01 -7.99
CA ASP A 40 21.74 -15.40 -7.82
C ASP A 40 20.30 -15.50 -7.30
N PRO A 41 19.35 -16.04 -8.09
CA PRO A 41 17.96 -16.18 -7.66
C PRO A 41 17.77 -16.98 -6.36
N ARG A 42 18.72 -17.88 -6.01
CA ARG A 42 18.66 -18.64 -4.75
C ARG A 42 19.03 -17.76 -3.57
N LEU A 43 20.05 -16.90 -3.72
CA LEU A 43 20.39 -15.93 -2.70
C LEU A 43 19.25 -14.91 -2.52
N ALA A 44 18.71 -14.37 -3.61
CA ALA A 44 17.54 -13.50 -3.55
C ALA A 44 16.34 -14.14 -2.80
N GLN A 45 16.12 -15.45 -3.00
CA GLN A 45 15.09 -16.19 -2.28
C GLN A 45 15.40 -16.29 -0.77
N GLU A 46 16.65 -16.55 -0.40
CA GLU A 46 17.08 -16.61 1.00
C GLU A 46 16.97 -15.25 1.68
N GLU A 47 17.38 -14.18 0.98
CA GLU A 47 17.22 -12.80 1.41
C GLU A 47 15.75 -12.48 1.68
N LEU A 48 14.89 -12.74 0.70
CA LEU A 48 13.47 -12.51 0.81
C LEU A 48 12.87 -13.29 1.98
N LYS A 49 13.20 -14.58 2.11
CA LYS A 49 12.74 -15.42 3.22
C LYS A 49 13.16 -14.87 4.59
N THR A 50 14.37 -14.32 4.68
CA THR A 50 14.88 -13.72 5.93
C THR A 50 14.14 -12.42 6.24
N LEU A 51 14.00 -11.53 5.27
CA LEU A 51 13.32 -10.25 5.41
C LEU A 51 11.84 -10.41 5.79
N THR A 52 11.20 -11.48 5.32
CA THR A 52 9.76 -11.73 5.50
C THR A 52 9.45 -12.79 6.54
N ALA A 53 10.41 -13.15 7.40
CA ALA A 53 10.22 -14.19 8.41
C ALA A 53 9.15 -13.83 9.45
N VAL A 54 8.93 -12.55 9.69
CA VAL A 54 7.96 -12.01 10.65
C VAL A 54 7.32 -10.72 10.12
N PRO A 55 6.10 -10.35 10.58
CA PRO A 55 5.55 -9.03 10.32
C PRO A 55 6.49 -7.93 10.85
N HIS A 56 6.78 -6.91 10.04
CA HIS A 56 7.73 -5.84 10.38
C HIS A 56 7.20 -4.46 10.00
N VAL A 57 6.15 -4.07 10.70
CA VAL A 57 5.50 -2.77 10.51
C VAL A 57 6.47 -1.65 10.85
N ALA A 58 6.42 -0.56 10.09
CA ALA A 58 7.26 0.63 10.28
C ALA A 58 7.36 1.04 11.75
N ALA A 59 8.58 1.30 12.22
CA ALA A 59 8.92 1.65 13.60
C ALA A 59 8.77 0.53 14.65
N SER A 60 8.50 -0.71 14.25
CA SER A 60 8.53 -1.85 15.16
C SER A 60 9.98 -2.30 15.43
N LYS A 61 10.13 -3.17 16.43
CA LYS A 61 11.44 -3.82 16.67
C LYS A 61 11.85 -4.67 15.48
N GLU A 62 10.91 -5.39 14.91
CA GLU A 62 11.13 -6.28 13.76
C GLU A 62 11.54 -5.49 12.51
N ASP A 63 11.01 -4.28 12.32
CA ASP A 63 11.48 -3.34 11.28
C ASP A 63 12.94 -2.93 11.52
N TYR A 64 13.34 -2.64 12.74
CA TYR A 64 14.73 -2.36 13.08
C TYR A 64 15.64 -3.57 12.85
N ASP A 65 15.18 -4.78 13.19
CA ASP A 65 15.94 -6.02 12.98
C ASP A 65 16.21 -6.24 11.47
N THR A 66 15.26 -5.95 10.59
CA THR A 66 15.50 -5.98 9.13
C THR A 66 16.45 -4.89 8.67
N ALA A 67 16.46 -3.70 9.32
CA ALA A 67 17.47 -2.67 9.04
C ALA A 67 18.89 -3.13 9.40
N LEU A 68 19.05 -3.81 10.54
CA LEU A 68 20.33 -4.39 10.94
C LEU A 68 20.79 -5.46 9.95
N TYR A 69 19.87 -6.28 9.46
CA TYR A 69 20.17 -7.31 8.46
C TYR A 69 20.68 -6.70 7.15
N VAL A 70 19.97 -5.73 6.59
CA VAL A 70 20.37 -5.04 5.35
C VAL A 70 21.72 -4.32 5.54
N ALA A 71 21.91 -3.63 6.67
CA ALA A 71 23.18 -2.98 6.97
C ALA A 71 24.35 -3.98 7.07
N GLY A 72 24.11 -5.16 7.63
CA GLY A 72 25.08 -6.25 7.67
C GLY A 72 25.50 -6.72 6.28
N LYS A 73 24.52 -6.86 5.35
CA LYS A 73 24.78 -7.25 3.96
C LYS A 73 25.56 -6.18 3.20
N PHE A 74 25.18 -4.90 3.31
CA PHE A 74 25.91 -3.79 2.70
C PHE A 74 27.37 -3.73 3.18
N LYS A 75 27.60 -3.89 4.49
CA LYS A 75 28.97 -3.95 5.03
C LYS A 75 29.76 -5.15 4.51
N ALA A 76 29.12 -6.32 4.43
CA ALA A 76 29.78 -7.52 3.89
C ALA A 76 30.14 -7.37 2.42
N ALA A 77 29.37 -6.62 1.65
CA ALA A 77 29.68 -6.25 0.27
C ALA A 77 30.70 -5.12 0.14
N GLY A 78 31.18 -4.55 1.25
CA GLY A 78 32.24 -3.53 1.25
C GLY A 78 31.75 -2.08 1.16
N LEU A 79 30.46 -1.81 1.31
CA LEU A 79 29.93 -0.46 1.28
C LEU A 79 30.20 0.30 2.58
N ASP A 80 30.48 1.60 2.46
CA ASP A 80 30.38 2.52 3.61
C ASP A 80 28.91 2.63 4.02
N THR A 81 28.59 2.02 5.17
CA THR A 81 27.20 1.75 5.57
C THR A 81 26.82 2.46 6.85
N GLN A 82 25.67 3.12 6.84
CA GLN A 82 25.07 3.80 7.98
C GLN A 82 23.61 3.41 8.14
N ILE A 83 23.14 3.36 9.40
CA ILE A 83 21.71 3.35 9.73
C ILE A 83 21.33 4.75 10.22
N VAL A 84 20.49 5.42 9.46
CA VAL A 84 20.09 6.82 9.72
C VAL A 84 18.69 6.82 10.33
N PRO A 85 18.54 7.24 11.60
CA PRO A 85 17.22 7.31 12.22
C PRO A 85 16.48 8.61 11.82
N TYR A 86 15.17 8.48 11.63
CA TYR A 86 14.24 9.60 11.45
C TYR A 86 13.08 9.49 12.46
N LYS A 87 12.35 10.59 12.65
CA LYS A 87 11.12 10.64 13.44
C LYS A 87 9.94 10.84 12.52
N ALA A 88 9.03 9.89 12.46
CA ALA A 88 7.84 9.95 11.62
C ALA A 88 6.57 9.99 12.47
N TRP A 89 5.60 10.85 12.09
CA TRP A 89 4.29 10.94 12.73
C TRP A 89 3.39 9.85 12.16
N LEU A 90 3.29 8.71 12.85
CA LEU A 90 2.61 7.50 12.39
C LEU A 90 1.44 7.17 13.29
N ASN A 91 0.37 6.65 12.68
CA ASN A 91 -0.77 6.05 13.39
C ASN A 91 -0.67 4.53 13.38
N LEU A 92 -0.97 3.92 14.53
CA LEU A 92 -1.20 2.48 14.66
C LEU A 92 -2.64 2.24 15.13
N PRO A 93 -3.32 1.17 14.68
CA PRO A 93 -4.68 0.90 15.08
C PRO A 93 -4.75 0.34 16.50
N GLN A 94 -5.59 0.94 17.35
CA GLN A 94 -6.00 0.37 18.64
C GLN A 94 -7.35 -0.32 18.53
N GLU A 95 -8.26 0.23 17.71
CA GLU A 95 -9.55 -0.35 17.40
C GLU A 95 -9.90 -0.06 15.95
N VAL A 96 -10.38 -1.09 15.26
CA VAL A 96 -10.93 -0.98 13.89
C VAL A 96 -12.25 -1.74 13.88
N PHE A 97 -13.35 -1.02 13.73
CA PHE A 97 -14.69 -1.60 13.72
C PHE A 97 -15.53 -1.01 12.59
N LEU A 98 -16.27 -1.87 11.93
CA LEU A 98 -17.24 -1.51 10.90
C LEU A 98 -18.49 -2.37 11.05
N GLU A 99 -19.65 -1.72 11.00
CA GLU A 99 -20.96 -2.38 10.94
C GLU A 99 -21.77 -1.75 9.81
N ALA A 100 -22.53 -2.57 9.09
CA ALA A 100 -23.49 -2.10 8.11
C ALA A 100 -24.87 -2.70 8.36
N ARG A 101 -25.93 -1.87 8.22
CA ARG A 101 -27.33 -2.25 8.36
C ARG A 101 -28.13 -1.73 7.17
N ASN A 102 -29.17 -2.48 6.77
CA ASN A 102 -30.11 -2.01 5.76
C ASN A 102 -31.06 -0.94 6.32
N SER A 103 -31.94 -0.41 5.47
CA SER A 103 -32.93 0.60 5.84
C SER A 103 -33.92 0.17 6.94
N GLU A 104 -34.10 -1.14 7.11
CA GLU A 104 -34.96 -1.74 8.15
C GLU A 104 -34.20 -2.01 9.46
N GLY A 105 -32.91 -1.67 9.53
CA GLY A 105 -32.04 -1.91 10.69
C GLY A 105 -31.48 -3.33 10.79
N LYS A 106 -31.73 -4.20 9.80
CA LYS A 106 -31.15 -5.57 9.76
C LYS A 106 -29.64 -5.48 9.55
N LEU A 107 -28.89 -6.24 10.35
CA LEU A 107 -27.45 -6.36 10.21
C LEU A 107 -27.09 -7.05 8.89
N LEU A 108 -26.23 -6.39 8.11
CA LEU A 108 -25.68 -6.88 6.83
C LEU A 108 -24.26 -7.41 7.03
N PHE A 109 -23.47 -6.68 7.81
CA PHE A 109 -22.05 -6.96 7.99
C PHE A 109 -21.54 -6.43 9.33
N THR A 110 -20.59 -7.15 9.92
CA THR A 110 -19.76 -6.70 11.05
C THR A 110 -18.32 -7.14 10.82
N GLY A 111 -17.37 -6.21 10.95
CA GLY A 111 -15.96 -6.51 10.73
C GLY A 111 -15.04 -5.33 11.02
N PRO A 112 -13.87 -5.24 10.36
CA PRO A 112 -13.42 -6.10 9.24
C PRO A 112 -13.12 -7.52 9.69
N THR A 113 -13.29 -8.49 8.78
CA THR A 113 -12.88 -9.86 9.04
C THR A 113 -11.36 -9.99 8.89
N ARG A 114 -10.77 -10.92 9.65
CA ARG A 114 -9.35 -11.23 9.50
C ARG A 114 -9.08 -11.86 8.13
N GLU A 115 -7.95 -11.49 7.53
CA GLU A 115 -7.50 -12.12 6.29
C GLU A 115 -7.22 -13.61 6.53
N HIS A 116 -7.56 -14.41 5.54
CA HIS A 116 -7.38 -15.85 5.58
C HIS A 116 -6.88 -16.38 4.24
N VAL A 117 -5.87 -17.24 4.32
CA VAL A 117 -5.33 -17.98 3.18
C VAL A 117 -5.25 -19.47 3.59
N ASP A 118 -5.82 -20.33 2.76
CA ASP A 118 -5.83 -21.77 3.02
C ASP A 118 -4.40 -22.31 3.19
N ASN A 119 -4.18 -23.04 4.31
CA ASN A 119 -2.90 -23.66 4.65
C ASN A 119 -1.72 -22.69 4.87
N ASP A 120 -1.96 -21.40 5.09
CA ASP A 120 -0.91 -20.47 5.50
C ASP A 120 -0.65 -20.59 7.02
N PRO A 121 0.53 -21.09 7.44
CA PRO A 121 0.83 -21.28 8.86
C PRO A 121 1.13 -19.96 9.59
N TYR A 122 1.31 -18.84 8.86
CA TYR A 122 1.70 -17.55 9.41
C TYR A 122 0.54 -16.57 9.62
N GLN A 123 -0.64 -16.87 9.09
CA GLN A 123 -1.80 -15.96 9.13
C GLN A 123 -2.30 -15.62 10.54
N ASP A 124 -1.94 -16.42 11.55
CA ASP A 124 -2.34 -16.22 12.94
C ASP A 124 -1.25 -15.57 13.81
N ASP A 125 -0.19 -15.03 13.20
CA ASP A 125 0.86 -14.31 13.93
C ASP A 125 0.24 -13.13 14.70
N PRO A 126 0.45 -13.03 16.03
CA PRO A 126 -0.16 -11.98 16.86
C PRO A 126 0.35 -10.58 16.56
N ARG A 127 1.45 -10.44 15.81
CA ARG A 127 2.00 -9.14 15.37
C ARG A 127 1.28 -8.57 14.16
N ILE A 128 0.43 -9.35 13.49
CA ILE A 128 -0.40 -8.86 12.37
C ILE A 128 -1.44 -7.90 12.92
N LEU A 129 -1.31 -6.62 12.54
CA LEU A 129 -2.26 -5.59 12.91
C LEU A 129 -3.58 -5.71 12.14
N PRO A 130 -4.72 -5.29 12.72
CA PRO A 130 -5.96 -5.12 11.98
C PRO A 130 -5.74 -4.28 10.71
N SER A 131 -6.57 -4.51 9.69
CA SER A 131 -6.50 -3.74 8.44
C SER A 131 -6.86 -2.28 8.68
N PHE A 132 -5.95 -1.35 8.35
CA PHE A 132 -6.14 0.10 8.50
C PHE A 132 -5.43 0.89 7.40
N HIS A 133 -5.77 2.17 7.27
CA HIS A 133 -5.02 3.09 6.44
C HIS A 133 -4.07 3.95 7.29
N GLY A 134 -2.80 4.02 6.89
CA GLY A 134 -1.86 5.01 7.42
C GLY A 134 -2.32 6.42 7.09
N GLY A 135 -2.32 7.30 8.10
CA GLY A 135 -2.79 8.67 7.96
C GLY A 135 -4.30 8.87 8.21
N SER A 136 -5.09 7.82 8.43
CA SER A 136 -6.51 7.95 8.78
C SER A 136 -6.68 8.46 10.21
N PRO A 137 -7.55 9.45 10.49
CA PRO A 137 -7.85 9.87 11.86
C PRO A 137 -8.72 8.84 12.60
N SER A 138 -8.77 8.97 13.93
CA SER A 138 -9.79 8.31 14.75
C SER A 138 -11.18 8.86 14.45
N CYS A 139 -12.21 8.02 14.59
CA CYS A 139 -13.60 8.41 14.37
C CYS A 139 -14.59 7.52 15.13
N ASP A 140 -15.79 8.01 15.24
CA ASP A 140 -17.01 7.25 15.53
C ASP A 140 -18.14 7.91 14.72
N VAL A 141 -18.45 7.35 13.54
CA VAL A 141 -19.36 7.95 12.58
C VAL A 141 -20.34 6.92 12.02
N THR A 142 -21.61 7.30 11.95
CA THR A 142 -22.67 6.52 11.30
C THR A 142 -23.30 7.36 10.21
N ALA A 143 -23.31 6.85 8.97
CA ALA A 143 -23.86 7.56 7.82
C ALA A 143 -24.39 6.60 6.75
N ASP A 144 -25.20 7.13 5.82
CA ASP A 144 -25.57 6.44 4.60
C ASP A 144 -24.35 6.23 3.70
N ALA A 145 -24.38 5.25 2.79
CA ALA A 145 -23.26 4.97 1.91
C ALA A 145 -23.56 5.32 0.45
N VAL A 146 -22.50 5.70 -0.30
CA VAL A 146 -22.53 5.96 -1.74
C VAL A 146 -21.34 5.28 -2.41
N TYR A 147 -21.58 4.52 -3.46
CA TYR A 147 -20.55 3.94 -4.31
C TYR A 147 -20.08 4.96 -5.35
N VAL A 148 -18.75 5.11 -5.51
CA VAL A 148 -18.14 6.14 -6.36
C VAL A 148 -17.13 5.58 -7.35
N ASN A 149 -17.26 4.32 -7.78
CA ASN A 149 -16.31 3.68 -8.68
C ASN A 149 -14.86 3.77 -8.12
N TYR A 150 -13.90 4.31 -8.88
CA TYR A 150 -12.52 4.49 -8.41
C TYR A 150 -12.29 5.79 -7.61
N GLY A 151 -13.29 6.63 -7.43
CA GLY A 151 -13.14 7.90 -6.71
C GLY A 151 -12.19 8.88 -7.38
N ARG A 152 -12.18 8.92 -8.72
CA ARG A 152 -11.45 9.89 -9.53
C ARG A 152 -12.24 11.20 -9.68
N PRO A 153 -11.64 12.31 -10.11
CA PRO A 153 -12.35 13.56 -10.33
C PRO A 153 -13.58 13.39 -11.23
N GLU A 154 -13.45 12.62 -12.32
CA GLU A 154 -14.53 12.33 -13.26
C GLU A 154 -15.64 11.45 -12.66
N ASP A 155 -15.30 10.54 -11.74
CA ASP A 155 -16.28 9.70 -11.04
C ASP A 155 -17.15 10.57 -10.12
N PHE A 156 -16.57 11.48 -9.36
CA PHE A 156 -17.31 12.43 -8.53
C PHE A 156 -18.13 13.38 -9.37
N LYS A 157 -17.57 13.89 -10.50
CA LYS A 157 -18.34 14.72 -11.44
C LYS A 157 -19.55 13.96 -12.00
N ARG A 158 -19.40 12.66 -12.30
CA ARG A 158 -20.52 11.83 -12.77
C ARG A 158 -21.62 11.71 -11.73
N LEU A 159 -21.29 11.60 -10.43
CA LEU A 159 -22.30 11.64 -9.36
C LEU A 159 -23.01 13.00 -9.28
N ASP A 160 -22.26 14.10 -9.42
CA ASP A 160 -22.82 15.46 -9.47
C ASP A 160 -23.83 15.58 -10.64
N ASP A 161 -23.48 15.09 -11.84
CA ASP A 161 -24.37 15.06 -13.02
C ASP A 161 -25.64 14.22 -12.78
N LEU A 162 -25.52 13.13 -11.99
CA LEU A 162 -26.63 12.27 -11.57
C LEU A 162 -27.39 12.82 -10.34
N ARG A 163 -26.98 13.96 -9.80
CA ARG A 163 -27.53 14.59 -8.60
C ARG A 163 -27.46 13.73 -7.34
N ILE A 164 -26.40 12.92 -7.24
CA ILE A 164 -26.11 12.07 -6.07
C ILE A 164 -25.04 12.74 -5.24
N SER A 165 -25.42 13.29 -4.09
CA SER A 165 -24.49 13.93 -3.16
C SER A 165 -23.79 12.91 -2.27
N VAL A 166 -22.48 13.09 -2.05
CA VAL A 166 -21.69 12.35 -1.07
C VAL A 166 -21.54 13.09 0.26
N ALA A 167 -22.06 14.32 0.35
CA ALA A 167 -21.97 15.12 1.58
C ALA A 167 -22.64 14.40 2.76
N GLY A 168 -21.91 14.30 3.87
CA GLY A 168 -22.34 13.61 5.09
C GLY A 168 -22.50 12.09 4.93
N LYS A 169 -21.97 11.47 3.86
CA LYS A 169 -22.08 10.02 3.60
C LYS A 169 -20.73 9.32 3.62
N ILE A 170 -20.73 8.02 3.84
CA ILE A 170 -19.55 7.18 3.67
C ILE A 170 -19.46 6.79 2.19
N VAL A 171 -18.31 7.13 1.60
CA VAL A 171 -17.96 6.80 0.22
C VAL A 171 -17.37 5.40 0.18
N ILE A 172 -17.87 4.54 -0.71
CA ILE A 172 -17.26 3.23 -1.01
C ILE A 172 -16.61 3.34 -2.39
N ALA A 173 -15.30 3.16 -2.44
CA ALA A 173 -14.50 3.28 -3.66
C ALA A 173 -13.70 2.01 -3.95
N ARG A 174 -13.55 1.69 -5.25
CA ARG A 174 -12.62 0.64 -5.70
C ARG A 174 -11.17 1.13 -5.56
N TYR A 175 -10.27 0.22 -5.23
CA TYR A 175 -8.83 0.44 -5.36
C TYR A 175 -8.43 0.50 -6.85
N GLY A 176 -7.35 1.22 -7.15
CA GLY A 176 -6.85 1.36 -8.52
C GLY A 176 -7.15 2.72 -9.14
N MET A 177 -6.61 2.97 -10.33
CA MET A 177 -6.76 4.13 -11.21
C MET A 177 -6.24 5.47 -10.65
N ASN A 178 -6.11 5.64 -9.36
CA ASN A 178 -5.43 6.75 -8.69
C ASN A 178 -4.98 6.33 -7.28
N PHE A 179 -4.10 7.15 -6.68
CA PHE A 179 -3.60 6.90 -5.33
C PHE A 179 -4.72 7.02 -4.28
N ARG A 180 -4.66 6.19 -3.22
CA ARG A 180 -5.67 6.14 -2.13
C ARG A 180 -5.96 7.52 -1.52
N GLY A 181 -4.90 8.29 -1.23
CA GLY A 181 -5.03 9.63 -0.65
C GLY A 181 -5.81 10.60 -1.55
N VAL A 182 -5.72 10.45 -2.88
CA VAL A 182 -6.51 11.27 -3.82
C VAL A 182 -8.01 10.98 -3.69
N LYS A 183 -8.39 9.70 -3.55
CA LYS A 183 -9.81 9.31 -3.33
C LYS A 183 -10.36 9.96 -2.05
N VAL A 184 -9.60 9.86 -0.95
CA VAL A 184 -9.99 10.44 0.34
C VAL A 184 -10.02 11.97 0.27
N TYR A 185 -9.03 12.60 -0.37
CA TYR A 185 -9.01 14.05 -0.59
C TYR A 185 -10.25 14.55 -1.34
N LEU A 186 -10.58 13.91 -2.47
CA LEU A 186 -11.74 14.31 -3.28
C LEU A 186 -13.08 14.10 -2.56
N ALA A 187 -13.20 13.05 -1.75
CA ALA A 187 -14.33 12.80 -0.88
C ALA A 187 -14.45 13.89 0.22
N GLN A 188 -13.32 14.21 0.86
CA GLN A 188 -13.23 15.27 1.89
C GLN A 188 -13.62 16.63 1.33
N GLN A 189 -13.17 17.00 0.12
CA GLN A 189 -13.54 18.24 -0.55
C GLN A 189 -15.05 18.36 -0.82
N ARG A 190 -15.78 17.23 -0.82
CA ARG A 190 -17.22 17.14 -0.98
C ARG A 190 -17.97 16.87 0.32
N ALA A 191 -17.30 17.12 1.45
CA ALA A 191 -17.85 16.95 2.79
C ALA A 191 -18.38 15.52 3.07
N ALA A 192 -17.75 14.48 2.51
CA ALA A 192 -18.04 13.10 2.87
C ALA A 192 -17.71 12.84 4.35
N ALA A 193 -18.43 11.92 4.99
CA ALA A 193 -18.23 11.57 6.39
C ALA A 193 -17.08 10.56 6.60
N GLY A 194 -16.73 9.80 5.56
CA GLY A 194 -15.64 8.84 5.59
C GLY A 194 -15.50 8.11 4.26
N VAL A 195 -14.46 7.28 4.14
CA VAL A 195 -14.15 6.53 2.91
C VAL A 195 -13.79 5.08 3.22
N ILE A 196 -14.40 4.16 2.51
CA ILE A 196 -14.03 2.74 2.45
C ILE A 196 -13.39 2.49 1.09
N ILE A 197 -12.23 1.84 1.07
CA ILE A 197 -11.56 1.45 -0.18
C ILE A 197 -11.44 -0.07 -0.20
N TYR A 198 -11.94 -0.72 -1.26
CA TYR A 198 -11.84 -2.16 -1.43
C TYR A 198 -11.25 -2.52 -2.79
N SER A 199 -10.61 -3.69 -2.90
CA SER A 199 -10.17 -4.22 -4.19
C SER A 199 -11.30 -5.02 -4.81
N ASP A 200 -11.78 -4.57 -5.99
CA ASP A 200 -12.83 -5.31 -6.70
C ASP A 200 -12.21 -6.52 -7.41
N PRO A 201 -12.88 -7.70 -7.44
CA PRO A 201 -12.36 -8.87 -8.13
C PRO A 201 -12.23 -8.70 -9.65
N ALA A 202 -12.86 -7.68 -10.24
CA ALA A 202 -12.61 -7.30 -11.63
C ALA A 202 -11.20 -6.77 -11.88
N ASP A 203 -10.58 -6.16 -10.85
CA ASP A 203 -9.26 -5.55 -10.93
C ASP A 203 -8.17 -6.45 -10.34
N ASP A 204 -8.48 -7.11 -9.22
CA ASP A 204 -7.54 -7.93 -8.47
C ASP A 204 -8.29 -9.03 -7.69
N GLY A 205 -8.55 -10.16 -8.32
CA GLY A 205 -9.28 -11.27 -7.73
C GLY A 205 -9.66 -12.35 -8.74
N TYR A 206 -10.64 -13.16 -8.40
CA TYR A 206 -11.04 -14.36 -9.16
C TYR A 206 -11.43 -14.10 -10.62
N PHE A 207 -11.82 -12.89 -10.97
CA PHE A 207 -12.19 -12.55 -12.34
C PHE A 207 -10.98 -12.47 -13.27
N GLN A 208 -9.81 -12.18 -12.72
CA GLN A 208 -8.54 -12.11 -13.44
C GLN A 208 -7.88 -13.49 -13.61
N GLY A 209 -8.22 -14.46 -12.74
CA GLY A 209 -7.65 -15.80 -12.77
C GLY A 209 -7.63 -16.47 -11.40
N ASP A 210 -6.77 -17.48 -11.25
CA ASP A 210 -6.65 -18.22 -9.99
C ASP A 210 -6.15 -17.33 -8.84
N LYS A 211 -6.86 -17.40 -7.71
CA LYS A 211 -6.49 -16.71 -6.47
C LYS A 211 -5.33 -17.42 -5.79
N TYR A 212 -4.53 -16.64 -5.03
CA TYR A 212 -3.52 -17.22 -4.14
C TYR A 212 -4.13 -18.24 -3.16
N PRO A 213 -3.49 -19.40 -2.88
CA PRO A 213 -2.13 -19.77 -3.31
C PRO A 213 -2.04 -20.49 -4.67
N ARG A 214 -3.14 -20.74 -5.40
CA ARG A 214 -3.11 -21.41 -6.70
C ARG A 214 -2.64 -20.52 -7.84
N GLY A 215 -2.86 -19.21 -7.72
CA GLY A 215 -2.45 -18.19 -8.68
C GLY A 215 -2.05 -16.91 -7.97
N PRO A 216 -1.71 -15.84 -8.72
CA PRO A 216 -1.19 -14.60 -8.16
C PRO A 216 -2.27 -13.65 -7.64
N TRP A 217 -3.55 -13.89 -7.96
CA TRP A 217 -4.61 -12.93 -7.71
C TRP A 217 -5.12 -12.95 -6.26
N ARG A 218 -5.65 -11.83 -5.82
CA ARG A 218 -6.06 -11.60 -4.44
C ARG A 218 -7.15 -12.57 -3.99
N PRO A 219 -6.99 -13.25 -2.83
CA PRO A 219 -8.06 -14.00 -2.20
C PRO A 219 -9.18 -13.08 -1.70
N ASP A 220 -10.38 -13.64 -1.50
CA ASP A 220 -11.58 -12.91 -1.14
C ASP A 220 -11.46 -12.10 0.17
N SER A 221 -10.71 -12.60 1.14
CA SER A 221 -10.45 -11.92 2.40
C SER A 221 -9.25 -10.95 2.35
N GLY A 222 -8.48 -10.94 1.26
CA GLY A 222 -7.27 -10.14 1.14
C GLY A 222 -7.54 -8.64 1.08
N VAL A 223 -6.80 -7.85 1.85
CA VAL A 223 -6.98 -6.40 1.99
C VAL A 223 -5.80 -5.65 1.40
N GLN A 224 -6.07 -4.60 0.63
CA GLN A 224 -5.07 -3.66 0.14
C GLN A 224 -4.81 -2.57 1.17
N ARG A 225 -3.76 -2.75 1.96
CA ARG A 225 -3.30 -1.76 2.94
C ARG A 225 -2.56 -0.60 2.28
N GLY A 226 -2.29 0.46 3.00
CA GLY A 226 -1.48 1.58 2.54
C GLY A 226 -1.83 2.90 3.22
N SER A 227 -1.13 3.97 2.83
CA SER A 227 -1.35 5.30 3.34
C SER A 227 -2.38 6.08 2.52
N VAL A 228 -3.14 6.95 3.20
CA VAL A 228 -4.04 7.94 2.59
C VAL A 228 -3.52 9.37 2.76
N GLN A 229 -2.26 9.53 3.16
CA GLN A 229 -1.61 10.84 3.23
C GLN A 229 -1.66 11.55 1.86
N TYR A 230 -1.86 12.86 1.87
CA TYR A 230 -1.90 13.71 0.67
C TYR A 230 -0.47 14.04 0.21
N MET A 231 0.26 13.03 -0.29
CA MET A 231 1.66 13.17 -0.72
C MET A 231 1.87 14.18 -1.85
N PHE A 232 0.81 14.53 -2.58
CA PHE A 232 0.85 15.59 -3.60
C PHE A 232 0.91 17.01 -3.00
N LYS A 233 0.68 17.18 -1.70
CA LYS A 233 0.92 18.45 -0.99
C LYS A 233 2.39 18.57 -0.60
N TYR A 234 2.91 17.56 0.06
CA TYR A 234 4.33 17.36 0.34
C TYR A 234 4.59 15.90 0.74
N PRO A 235 5.78 15.35 0.38
CA PRO A 235 6.17 14.00 0.76
C PRO A 235 6.79 13.97 2.17
N GLY A 236 7.06 12.74 2.65
CA GLY A 236 7.79 12.51 3.89
C GLY A 236 6.92 12.64 5.15
N ASP A 237 7.53 12.96 6.27
CA ASP A 237 6.84 13.07 7.55
C ASP A 237 5.84 14.22 7.56
N ALA A 238 4.62 13.91 7.99
CA ALA A 238 3.51 14.86 7.96
C ALA A 238 3.74 16.12 8.85
N THR A 239 4.63 16.04 9.83
CA THR A 239 4.95 17.17 10.72
C THR A 239 6.11 18.04 10.24
N THR A 240 6.83 17.63 9.19
CA THR A 240 8.05 18.32 8.73
C THR A 240 8.08 18.50 7.21
N PRO A 241 7.19 19.34 6.63
CA PRO A 241 6.98 19.42 5.17
C PRO A 241 8.24 19.79 4.37
N ASP A 242 9.16 20.56 4.94
CA ASP A 242 10.29 21.15 4.18
C ASP A 242 11.67 20.72 4.70
N VAL A 243 11.72 19.85 5.72
CA VAL A 243 12.99 19.46 6.33
C VAL A 243 12.99 17.98 6.68
N ALA A 244 14.19 17.39 6.69
CA ALA A 244 14.37 16.02 7.15
C ALA A 244 14.00 15.87 8.63
N SER A 245 13.15 14.93 8.95
CA SER A 245 12.63 14.68 10.30
C SER A 245 13.65 13.95 11.18
N THR A 246 14.85 14.51 11.32
CA THR A 246 15.93 13.92 12.13
C THR A 246 15.60 13.96 13.64
N PRO A 247 16.19 13.05 14.46
CA PRO A 247 15.99 13.07 15.92
C PRO A 247 16.37 14.37 16.60
N GLY A 248 17.37 15.09 16.07
CA GLY A 248 17.85 16.37 16.59
C GLY A 248 17.03 17.59 16.14
N LEU A 249 16.03 17.43 15.28
CA LEU A 249 15.21 18.54 14.82
C LEU A 249 14.38 19.10 15.98
N PRO A 250 14.48 20.43 16.28
CA PRO A 250 13.71 21.05 17.35
C PRO A 250 12.19 20.90 17.16
N THR A 251 11.45 20.75 18.25
CA THR A 251 9.97 20.65 18.21
C THR A 251 9.34 21.88 17.56
N SER A 252 9.92 23.07 17.71
CA SER A 252 9.46 24.29 17.06
C SER A 252 9.54 24.29 15.51
N ARG A 253 10.25 23.33 14.93
CA ARG A 253 10.33 23.10 13.48
C ARG A 253 9.34 22.04 13.00
N ARG A 254 8.52 21.50 13.89
CA ARG A 254 7.49 20.52 13.57
C ARG A 254 6.11 21.16 13.67
N LEU A 255 5.26 20.84 12.69
CA LEU A 255 3.86 21.22 12.75
C LEU A 255 3.17 20.50 13.92
N SER A 256 2.28 21.20 14.62
CA SER A 256 1.33 20.56 15.52
C SER A 256 0.31 19.73 14.72
N PRO A 257 -0.36 18.73 15.32
CA PRO A 257 -1.34 17.91 14.62
C PRO A 257 -2.45 18.70 13.91
N SER A 258 -2.85 19.86 14.44
CA SER A 258 -3.87 20.72 13.86
C SER A 258 -3.40 21.51 12.63
N GLU A 259 -2.09 21.65 12.44
CA GLU A 259 -1.48 22.38 11.32
C GLU A 259 -1.15 21.45 10.14
N ILE A 260 -1.20 20.13 10.34
CA ILE A 260 -0.88 19.15 9.32
C ILE A 260 -1.94 19.19 8.21
N SER A 261 -1.56 19.63 7.03
CA SER A 261 -2.46 19.69 5.88
C SER A 261 -2.37 18.48 4.94
N SER A 262 -1.35 17.64 5.10
CA SER A 262 -1.14 16.45 4.28
C SER A 262 -1.88 15.20 4.79
N LEU A 263 -2.51 15.26 5.95
CA LEU A 263 -3.34 14.18 6.47
C LEU A 263 -4.84 14.49 6.26
N PRO A 264 -5.67 13.47 6.01
CA PRO A 264 -7.12 13.63 5.94
C PRO A 264 -7.71 14.00 7.30
N THR A 265 -8.82 14.74 7.26
CA THR A 265 -9.66 15.04 8.42
C THR A 265 -10.89 14.15 8.51
N ILE A 266 -11.17 13.36 7.46
CA ILE A 266 -12.22 12.34 7.44
C ILE A 266 -11.59 10.94 7.54
N PRO A 267 -12.24 9.97 8.22
CA PRO A 267 -11.72 8.63 8.37
C PRO A 267 -11.71 7.85 7.06
N SER A 268 -10.74 6.93 6.96
CA SER A 268 -10.68 5.98 5.87
C SER A 268 -10.22 4.61 6.34
N MET A 269 -10.78 3.55 5.77
CA MET A 269 -10.33 2.19 6.03
C MET A 269 -10.36 1.32 4.76
N PRO A 270 -9.44 0.33 4.68
CA PRO A 270 -9.46 -0.65 3.61
C PRO A 270 -10.36 -1.83 3.98
N LEU A 271 -10.99 -2.45 2.97
CA LEU A 271 -11.73 -3.70 3.12
C LEU A 271 -11.35 -4.72 2.05
N SER A 272 -11.56 -5.99 2.36
CA SER A 272 -11.61 -7.05 1.36
C SER A 272 -12.88 -6.95 0.53
N TYR A 273 -12.90 -7.55 -0.68
CA TYR A 273 -14.15 -7.62 -1.45
C TYR A 273 -15.18 -8.55 -0.81
N LYS A 274 -14.74 -9.54 -0.02
CA LYS A 274 -15.65 -10.37 0.80
C LYS A 274 -16.45 -9.54 1.79
N ASP A 275 -15.76 -8.62 2.47
CA ASP A 275 -16.39 -7.74 3.47
C ASP A 275 -17.21 -6.61 2.84
N ALA A 276 -16.79 -6.12 1.67
CA ALA A 276 -17.50 -5.08 0.95
C ALA A 276 -18.79 -5.59 0.25
N ALA A 277 -18.82 -6.87 -0.15
CA ALA A 277 -19.91 -7.47 -0.91
C ALA A 277 -21.29 -7.31 -0.25
N PRO A 278 -21.53 -7.62 1.04
CA PRO A 278 -22.86 -7.47 1.65
C PRO A 278 -23.38 -6.03 1.64
N MET A 279 -22.47 -5.06 1.74
CA MET A 279 -22.81 -3.64 1.68
C MET A 279 -23.18 -3.23 0.25
N LEU A 280 -22.34 -3.61 -0.73
CA LEU A 280 -22.54 -3.26 -2.14
C LEU A 280 -23.79 -3.93 -2.72
N GLU A 281 -24.08 -5.19 -2.36
CA GLU A 281 -25.28 -5.92 -2.76
C GLU A 281 -26.56 -5.25 -2.22
N SER A 282 -26.50 -4.72 -1.01
CA SER A 282 -27.62 -4.06 -0.34
C SER A 282 -27.75 -2.56 -0.67
N LEU A 283 -26.80 -2.01 -1.43
CA LEU A 283 -26.84 -0.62 -1.86
C LEU A 283 -28.00 -0.42 -2.85
N GLY A 284 -29.00 0.34 -2.45
CA GLY A 284 -30.13 0.71 -3.31
C GLY A 284 -29.84 1.91 -4.21
N GLY A 285 -30.89 2.61 -4.60
CA GLY A 285 -30.78 3.78 -5.47
C GLY A 285 -30.58 3.43 -6.95
N PRO A 286 -30.13 4.37 -7.78
CA PRO A 286 -29.92 4.13 -9.21
C PRO A 286 -28.85 3.04 -9.45
N VAL A 287 -29.04 2.26 -10.52
CA VAL A 287 -28.03 1.32 -11.00
C VAL A 287 -26.77 2.11 -11.40
N ALA A 288 -25.61 1.66 -10.97
CA ALA A 288 -24.35 2.28 -11.36
C ALA A 288 -24.13 2.17 -12.88
N PRO A 289 -23.48 3.14 -13.52
CA PRO A 289 -23.14 3.07 -14.95
C PRO A 289 -22.48 1.74 -15.32
N ARG A 290 -22.67 1.30 -16.56
CA ARG A 290 -22.14 0.01 -17.03
C ARG A 290 -20.63 -0.11 -16.80
N GLU A 291 -19.91 0.96 -17.06
CA GLU A 291 -18.45 1.06 -16.89
C GLU A 291 -17.99 1.11 -15.42
N TRP A 292 -18.94 1.22 -14.48
CA TRP A 292 -18.69 1.19 -13.04
C TRP A 292 -19.03 -0.17 -12.40
N GLN A 293 -19.61 -1.09 -13.18
CA GLN A 293 -19.88 -2.43 -12.68
C GLN A 293 -18.56 -3.15 -12.39
N GLY A 294 -18.47 -3.83 -11.26
CA GLY A 294 -17.38 -4.71 -10.91
C GLY A 294 -17.68 -6.17 -11.25
N ALA A 295 -16.94 -7.09 -10.63
CA ALA A 295 -17.11 -8.53 -10.86
C ALA A 295 -17.73 -9.29 -9.68
N LEU A 296 -18.28 -8.60 -8.67
CA LEU A 296 -19.12 -9.26 -7.68
C LEU A 296 -20.45 -9.71 -8.35
N PRO A 297 -21.08 -10.83 -7.90
CA PRO A 297 -22.16 -11.51 -8.62
C PRO A 297 -23.54 -10.82 -8.51
N PHE A 298 -23.57 -9.48 -8.55
CA PHE A 298 -24.79 -8.67 -8.50
C PHE A 298 -24.60 -7.34 -9.24
N SER A 299 -25.69 -6.67 -9.58
CA SER A 299 -25.64 -5.33 -10.16
C SER A 299 -25.27 -4.30 -9.10
N TYR A 300 -24.26 -3.48 -9.38
CA TYR A 300 -23.87 -2.39 -8.50
C TYR A 300 -24.86 -1.24 -8.60
N HIS A 301 -25.18 -0.66 -7.46
CA HIS A 301 -26.02 0.50 -7.31
C HIS A 301 -25.22 1.64 -6.69
N LEU A 302 -25.68 2.88 -6.90
CA LEU A 302 -24.95 4.06 -6.42
C LEU A 302 -25.24 4.37 -4.94
N GLY A 303 -26.31 3.81 -4.37
CA GLY A 303 -26.68 4.12 -3.00
C GLY A 303 -27.32 5.50 -2.87
N GLY A 304 -27.15 6.12 -1.72
CA GLY A 304 -27.71 7.43 -1.40
C GLY A 304 -28.47 7.44 -0.08
N ALA A 305 -29.30 8.44 0.12
CA ALA A 305 -30.07 8.60 1.35
C ALA A 305 -31.00 7.40 1.59
N GLY A 306 -30.89 6.79 2.78
CA GLY A 306 -31.75 5.70 3.24
C GLY A 306 -31.47 4.34 2.63
N SER A 307 -30.34 4.14 1.91
CA SER A 307 -30.00 2.83 1.33
C SER A 307 -29.48 1.85 2.37
N ILE A 308 -28.30 2.09 2.90
CA ILE A 308 -27.71 1.37 4.02
C ILE A 308 -27.09 2.36 5.00
N LYS A 309 -27.03 1.99 6.27
CA LYS A 309 -26.28 2.70 7.32
C LYS A 309 -24.98 1.98 7.60
N VAL A 310 -23.90 2.71 7.52
CA VAL A 310 -22.55 2.21 7.86
C VAL A 310 -22.08 2.94 9.11
N HIS A 311 -21.70 2.18 10.13
CA HIS A 311 -21.06 2.67 11.35
C HIS A 311 -19.59 2.30 11.31
N MET A 312 -18.71 3.31 11.28
CA MET A 312 -17.25 3.17 11.30
C MET A 312 -16.71 3.75 12.59
N ARG A 313 -16.01 2.92 13.38
CA ARG A 313 -15.31 3.35 14.59
C ARG A 313 -13.84 2.95 14.49
N LEU A 314 -12.99 3.95 14.47
CA LEU A 314 -11.54 3.81 14.41
C LEU A 314 -10.92 4.51 15.62
N LYS A 315 -10.03 3.81 16.32
CA LYS A 315 -9.19 4.40 17.36
C LYS A 315 -7.74 4.21 16.96
N MET A 316 -7.08 5.32 16.65
CA MET A 316 -5.71 5.37 16.15
C MET A 316 -4.79 5.99 17.20
N ASP A 317 -3.67 5.31 17.45
CA ASP A 317 -2.58 5.83 18.28
C ASP A 317 -1.56 6.55 17.40
N TYR A 318 -1.64 7.87 17.37
CA TYR A 318 -0.69 8.74 16.69
C TYR A 318 0.47 9.11 17.60
N ALA A 319 1.69 8.87 17.12
CA ALA A 319 2.90 9.24 17.85
C ALA A 319 4.07 9.53 16.89
N GLN A 320 5.04 10.32 17.39
CA GLN A 320 6.35 10.42 16.76
C GLN A 320 7.11 9.12 17.03
N ARG A 321 7.32 8.31 15.97
CA ARG A 321 8.00 7.02 16.03
C ARG A 321 9.34 7.09 15.32
N THR A 322 10.32 6.29 15.75
CA THR A 322 11.60 6.21 15.05
C THR A 322 11.47 5.22 13.90
N VAL A 323 11.90 5.62 12.73
CA VAL A 323 12.09 4.79 11.53
C VAL A 323 13.56 4.86 11.11
N TRP A 324 14.04 3.93 10.31
CA TRP A 324 15.46 3.80 9.99
C TRP A 324 15.69 3.59 8.50
N ASP A 325 16.51 4.44 7.90
CA ASP A 325 17.04 4.23 6.56
C ASP A 325 18.40 3.57 6.64
N VAL A 326 18.65 2.58 5.81
CA VAL A 326 19.97 1.97 5.63
C VAL A 326 20.59 2.57 4.38
N VAL A 327 21.71 3.24 4.54
CA VAL A 327 22.43 3.92 3.45
C VAL A 327 23.78 3.24 3.26
N GLY A 328 24.02 2.70 2.07
CA GLY A 328 25.34 2.19 1.65
C GLY A 328 25.89 3.08 0.54
N LYS A 329 27.18 3.38 0.57
CA LYS A 329 27.86 4.21 -0.42
C LYS A 329 29.07 3.51 -1.00
N VAL A 330 29.24 3.64 -2.32
CA VAL A 330 30.46 3.32 -3.04
C VAL A 330 30.94 4.59 -3.71
N PRO A 331 32.11 5.15 -3.35
CA PRO A 331 32.61 6.36 -3.97
C PRO A 331 32.99 6.10 -5.43
N GLY A 332 32.61 7.00 -6.33
CA GLY A 332 33.04 6.97 -7.73
C GLY A 332 34.54 7.29 -7.86
N SER A 333 35.20 6.65 -8.82
CA SER A 333 36.63 6.86 -9.07
C SER A 333 36.95 8.11 -9.88
N GLU A 334 36.02 8.56 -10.73
CA GLU A 334 36.24 9.68 -11.64
C GLU A 334 35.37 10.90 -11.27
N LEU A 335 34.10 10.68 -10.88
CA LEU A 335 33.11 11.72 -10.56
C LEU A 335 32.47 11.45 -9.19
N PRO A 336 33.23 11.55 -8.07
CA PRO A 336 32.74 11.16 -6.75
C PRO A 336 31.59 12.02 -6.22
N ASP A 337 31.39 13.21 -6.77
CA ASP A 337 30.33 14.15 -6.41
C ASP A 337 29.05 13.95 -7.23
N GLU A 338 29.07 13.12 -8.27
CA GLU A 338 27.90 12.76 -9.07
C GLU A 338 27.33 11.43 -8.59
N TRP A 339 26.11 11.46 -8.08
CA TRP A 339 25.50 10.31 -7.43
C TRP A 339 24.50 9.59 -8.33
N VAL A 340 24.64 8.28 -8.40
CA VAL A 340 23.57 7.39 -8.85
C VAL A 340 22.91 6.81 -7.59
N VAL A 341 21.60 7.04 -7.44
CA VAL A 341 20.85 6.61 -6.26
C VAL A 341 19.88 5.51 -6.66
N ALA A 342 19.98 4.37 -5.98
CA ALA A 342 18.97 3.32 -6.03
C ALA A 342 18.39 3.13 -4.61
N GLY A 343 17.12 2.82 -4.52
CA GLY A 343 16.48 2.63 -3.21
C GLY A 343 15.18 1.87 -3.30
N ASN A 344 14.83 1.26 -2.17
CA ASN A 344 13.57 0.59 -1.94
C ASN A 344 13.18 0.77 -0.47
N HIS A 345 11.89 0.82 -0.16
CA HIS A 345 11.49 0.78 1.25
C HIS A 345 11.59 -0.64 1.80
N ARG A 346 11.69 -0.78 3.11
CA ARG A 346 11.95 -2.06 3.76
C ARG A 346 10.84 -2.46 4.72
N ASP A 347 10.22 -1.47 5.38
CA ASP A 347 9.08 -1.67 6.27
C ASP A 347 7.88 -2.25 5.53
N ALA A 348 7.08 -3.07 6.18
CA ALA A 348 5.92 -3.72 5.59
C ALA A 348 4.66 -3.55 6.43
N TRP A 349 3.50 -3.67 5.81
CA TRP A 349 2.22 -3.67 6.52
C TRP A 349 1.96 -4.99 7.27
N VAL A 350 2.55 -6.09 6.79
CA VAL A 350 2.50 -7.43 7.37
C VAL A 350 3.87 -8.09 7.13
N PHE A 351 3.95 -9.13 6.31
CA PHE A 351 5.21 -9.82 5.99
C PHE A 351 5.97 -9.20 4.82
N GLY A 352 5.31 -8.50 3.91
CA GLY A 352 5.94 -7.74 2.86
C GLY A 352 6.68 -8.52 1.77
N ALA A 353 6.25 -9.73 1.42
CA ALA A 353 6.99 -10.57 0.49
C ALA A 353 7.10 -9.97 -0.94
N VAL A 354 6.02 -9.38 -1.45
CA VAL A 354 6.06 -8.65 -2.73
C VAL A 354 6.40 -7.18 -2.48
N ASP A 355 5.65 -6.52 -1.61
CA ASP A 355 5.76 -5.11 -1.28
C ASP A 355 6.14 -4.98 0.21
N PRO A 356 7.42 -4.63 0.52
CA PRO A 356 8.52 -4.23 -0.38
C PRO A 356 9.63 -5.28 -0.55
N GLY A 357 9.55 -6.44 0.10
CA GLY A 357 10.64 -7.40 0.27
C GLY A 357 11.30 -7.84 -1.04
N SER A 358 10.51 -7.99 -2.12
CA SER A 358 11.05 -8.36 -3.43
C SER A 358 12.03 -7.33 -3.99
N GLY A 359 11.71 -6.03 -3.85
CA GLY A 359 12.60 -4.95 -4.26
C GLY A 359 13.85 -4.85 -3.39
N THR A 360 13.72 -5.07 -2.08
CA THR A 360 14.88 -5.08 -1.17
C THR A 360 15.80 -6.26 -1.46
N ALA A 361 15.26 -7.48 -1.70
CA ALA A 361 16.07 -8.63 -2.08
C ALA A 361 16.80 -8.40 -3.42
N ALA A 362 16.11 -7.84 -4.43
CA ALA A 362 16.74 -7.50 -5.71
C ALA A 362 17.87 -6.47 -5.54
N MET A 363 17.70 -5.48 -4.65
CA MET A 363 18.74 -4.49 -4.37
C MET A 363 19.95 -5.14 -3.66
N LEU A 364 19.72 -6.10 -2.76
CA LEU A 364 20.80 -6.82 -2.08
C LEU A 364 21.63 -7.67 -3.05
N GLU A 365 21.03 -8.23 -4.09
CA GLU A 365 21.74 -8.96 -5.15
C GLU A 365 22.49 -8.04 -6.13
N ALA A 366 22.15 -6.76 -6.19
CA ALA A 366 22.82 -5.78 -7.03
C ALA A 366 24.02 -5.10 -6.34
N VAL A 367 24.22 -5.36 -5.05
CA VAL A 367 25.27 -4.78 -4.21
C VAL A 367 26.41 -5.77 -3.99
#